data_7265d0d8e01dee529af2255e3b32b337
#
_entry.id   7265d0d8e01dee529af2255e3b32b337
#
_cell.length_a   1.000
_cell.length_b   1.000
_cell.length_c   1.000
_cell.angle_alpha   90.00
_cell.angle_beta   90.00
_cell.angle_gamma   90.00
#
_symmetry.space_group_name_H-M   'P 1'
#
loop_
_entity.id
_entity.type
_entity.pdbx_description
1 polymer ?
#
loop_
_entity_poly.entity_id
_entity_poly.type
_entity_poly.pdbx_seq_one_letter_code
_entity_poly.pdbx_strand_id
1 'polypeptide(L)'
;RLEGLLDRHPYDLSGGEQQRAALAKVLLLGPEILLMDEPTKGLDAEFKQVFAEILQSLLRQGVTLLMVSHDIEFCARYAHRCALFFDGSIVTEAPPRAFFSGNSFYTTSANRMARGLLPEAVTAEDVIQACGGNLPPAPELPDSGEPLPEPEEASADYKPKPLPWWRKLGAVLT
;
A
#
# COMPACT_ATOMS: atom_id res chain seq x y z
N ARG A 1 1.39 12.21 -13.37
CA ARG A 1 2.66 12.34 -14.14
C ARG A 1 2.70 11.38 -15.34
N LEU A 2 1.66 11.42 -16.18
CA LEU A 2 1.60 10.67 -17.45
C LEU A 2 1.60 11.62 -18.66
N GLU A 3 1.55 12.93 -18.44
CA GLU A 3 1.37 13.97 -19.46
C GLU A 3 2.44 13.88 -20.54
N GLY A 4 3.69 13.62 -20.18
CA GLY A 4 4.80 13.46 -21.12
C GLY A 4 4.85 12.14 -21.88
N LEU A 5 3.91 11.23 -21.62
CA LEU A 5 3.87 9.88 -22.19
C LEU A 5 2.72 9.66 -23.17
N LEU A 6 1.81 10.63 -23.29
CA LEU A 6 0.57 10.48 -24.07
C LEU A 6 0.81 10.19 -25.56
N ASP A 7 1.90 10.74 -26.13
CA ASP A 7 2.25 10.56 -27.53
C ASP A 7 3.23 9.42 -27.80
N ARG A 8 3.61 8.66 -26.74
CA ARG A 8 4.54 7.53 -26.89
C ARG A 8 3.80 6.23 -27.11
N HIS A 9 4.42 5.36 -27.93
CA HIS A 9 3.88 4.03 -28.10
C HIS A 9 4.08 3.20 -26.81
N PRO A 10 3.12 2.37 -26.38
CA PRO A 10 3.22 1.59 -25.14
C PRO A 10 4.48 0.74 -25.01
N TYR A 11 5.02 0.24 -26.12
CA TYR A 11 6.27 -0.54 -26.12
C TYR A 11 7.54 0.29 -25.92
N ASP A 12 7.47 1.61 -26.11
CA ASP A 12 8.59 2.53 -25.89
C ASP A 12 8.67 3.04 -24.43
N LEU A 13 7.73 2.59 -23.59
CA LEU A 13 7.68 2.94 -22.18
C LEU A 13 8.61 2.01 -21.37
N SER A 14 9.31 2.60 -20.39
CA SER A 14 10.02 1.83 -19.37
C SER A 14 9.04 0.98 -18.54
N GLY A 15 9.52 -0.08 -17.87
CA GLY A 15 8.67 -0.95 -17.07
C GLY A 15 7.83 -0.21 -16.04
N GLY A 16 8.41 0.80 -15.35
CA GLY A 16 7.69 1.65 -14.41
C GLY A 16 6.64 2.55 -15.07
N GLU A 17 6.92 3.05 -16.29
CA GLU A 17 5.94 3.85 -17.05
C GLU A 17 4.78 2.99 -17.56
N GLN A 18 5.07 1.75 -18.00
CA GLN A 18 4.03 0.80 -18.38
C GLN A 18 3.11 0.47 -17.20
N GLN A 19 3.68 0.27 -16.01
CA GLN A 19 2.91 -0.01 -14.81
C GLN A 19 2.00 1.15 -14.40
N ARG A 20 2.51 2.39 -14.50
CA ARG A 20 1.69 3.61 -14.28
C ARG A 20 0.55 3.72 -15.28
N ALA A 21 0.82 3.47 -16.56
CA ALA A 21 -0.19 3.50 -17.60
C ALA A 21 -1.25 2.40 -17.41
N ALA A 22 -0.83 1.20 -17.01
CA ALA A 22 -1.73 0.10 -16.70
C ALA A 22 -2.65 0.43 -15.50
N LEU A 23 -2.08 0.98 -14.42
CA LEU A 23 -2.86 1.42 -13.26
C LEU A 23 -3.88 2.49 -13.66
N ALA A 24 -3.45 3.53 -14.38
CA ALA A 24 -4.35 4.59 -14.83
C ALA A 24 -5.52 4.02 -15.66
N LYS A 25 -5.24 3.09 -16.58
CA LYS A 25 -6.28 2.43 -17.38
C LYS A 25 -7.31 1.69 -16.53
N VAL A 26 -6.88 0.98 -15.49
CA VAL A 26 -7.79 0.25 -14.60
C VAL A 26 -8.62 1.22 -13.75
N LEU A 27 -8.01 2.31 -13.28
CA LEU A 27 -8.70 3.31 -12.46
C LEU A 27 -9.80 4.08 -13.23
N LEU A 28 -9.68 4.21 -14.55
CA LEU A 28 -10.73 4.80 -15.38
C LEU A 28 -12.06 4.03 -15.33
N LEU A 29 -12.02 2.75 -14.92
CA LEU A 29 -13.22 1.91 -14.79
C LEU A 29 -13.97 2.16 -13.48
N GLY A 30 -13.45 2.96 -12.56
CA GLY A 30 -14.06 3.22 -11.25
C GLY A 30 -14.24 1.94 -10.40
N PRO A 31 -13.20 1.12 -10.18
CA PRO A 31 -13.36 -0.16 -9.50
C PRO A 31 -13.68 0.04 -8.02
N GLU A 32 -14.61 -0.76 -7.48
CA GLU A 32 -14.83 -0.87 -6.03
C GLU A 32 -13.77 -1.75 -5.34
N ILE A 33 -13.21 -2.70 -6.09
CA ILE A 33 -12.17 -3.63 -5.63
C ILE A 33 -11.04 -3.62 -6.65
N LEU A 34 -9.83 -3.36 -6.18
CA LEU A 34 -8.62 -3.38 -7.01
C LEU A 34 -7.69 -4.52 -6.54
N LEU A 35 -7.48 -5.47 -7.45
CA LEU A 35 -6.56 -6.60 -7.26
C LEU A 35 -5.25 -6.29 -7.97
N MET A 36 -4.13 -6.42 -7.27
CA MET A 36 -2.82 -6.08 -7.79
C MET A 36 -1.83 -7.22 -7.54
N ASP A 37 -1.09 -7.59 -8.57
CA ASP A 37 -0.03 -8.59 -8.50
C ASP A 37 1.31 -7.90 -8.74
N GLU A 38 2.20 -7.96 -7.74
CA GLU A 38 3.53 -7.34 -7.74
C GLU A 38 3.55 -5.87 -8.20
N PRO A 39 2.67 -4.99 -7.72
CA PRO A 39 2.51 -3.65 -8.29
C PRO A 39 3.71 -2.73 -8.04
N THR A 40 4.59 -3.06 -7.09
CA THR A 40 5.80 -2.28 -6.78
C THR A 40 7.03 -2.75 -7.54
N LYS A 41 6.92 -3.82 -8.32
CA LYS A 41 8.03 -4.39 -9.08
C LYS A 41 8.53 -3.40 -10.13
N GLY A 42 9.84 -3.13 -10.12
CA GLY A 42 10.48 -2.21 -11.08
C GLY A 42 10.21 -0.72 -10.80
N LEU A 43 9.56 -0.38 -9.69
CA LEU A 43 9.41 1.00 -9.23
C LEU A 43 10.63 1.40 -8.39
N ASP A 44 11.15 2.60 -8.63
CA ASP A 44 12.14 3.23 -7.75
C ASP A 44 11.51 3.69 -6.42
N ALA A 45 12.35 4.09 -5.48
CA ALA A 45 11.91 4.46 -4.13
C ALA A 45 10.99 5.70 -4.13
N GLU A 46 11.27 6.68 -4.99
CA GLU A 46 10.46 7.89 -5.12
C GLU A 46 9.08 7.55 -5.65
N PHE A 47 9.03 6.71 -6.71
CA PHE A 47 7.75 6.34 -7.28
C PHE A 47 6.94 5.40 -6.38
N LYS A 48 7.57 4.54 -5.57
CA LYS A 48 6.86 3.76 -4.54
C LYS A 48 6.11 4.65 -3.56
N GLN A 49 6.68 5.80 -3.20
CA GLN A 49 6.00 6.80 -2.37
C GLN A 49 4.75 7.36 -3.06
N VAL A 50 4.89 7.84 -4.29
CA VAL A 50 3.77 8.35 -5.09
C VAL A 50 2.69 7.26 -5.27
N PHE A 51 3.11 6.02 -5.50
CA PHE A 51 2.19 4.89 -5.62
C PHE A 51 1.41 4.64 -4.32
N ALA A 52 2.08 4.69 -3.17
CA ALA A 52 1.42 4.57 -1.87
C ALA A 52 0.39 5.67 -1.63
N GLU A 53 0.69 6.92 -2.02
CA GLU A 53 -0.24 8.04 -1.92
C GLU A 53 -1.50 7.82 -2.78
N ILE A 54 -1.32 7.31 -4.01
CA ILE A 54 -2.45 6.93 -4.88
C ILE A 54 -3.30 5.87 -4.21
N LEU A 55 -2.69 4.80 -3.68
CA LEU A 55 -3.42 3.73 -2.99
C LEU A 55 -4.17 4.26 -1.77
N GLN A 56 -3.56 5.11 -0.97
CA GLN A 56 -4.22 5.74 0.17
C GLN A 56 -5.39 6.65 -0.25
N SER A 57 -5.25 7.37 -1.37
CA SER A 57 -6.35 8.16 -1.92
C SER A 57 -7.53 7.27 -2.34
N LEU A 58 -7.26 6.15 -3.00
CA LEU A 58 -8.30 5.17 -3.37
C LEU A 58 -9.00 4.56 -2.15
N LEU A 59 -8.24 4.24 -1.10
CA LEU A 59 -8.81 3.76 0.16
C LEU A 59 -9.76 4.78 0.80
N ARG A 60 -9.38 6.08 0.79
CA ARG A 60 -10.27 7.16 1.27
C ARG A 60 -11.55 7.28 0.45
N GLN A 61 -11.51 6.96 -0.84
CA GLN A 61 -12.67 6.90 -1.73
C GLN A 61 -13.51 5.62 -1.56
N GLY A 62 -13.13 4.74 -0.63
CA GLY A 62 -13.86 3.51 -0.33
C GLY A 62 -13.47 2.32 -1.21
N VAL A 63 -12.46 2.42 -2.06
CA VAL A 63 -11.97 1.30 -2.87
C VAL A 63 -11.29 0.28 -1.97
N THR A 64 -11.63 -0.99 -2.13
CA THR A 64 -10.95 -2.09 -1.45
C THR A 64 -9.72 -2.52 -2.24
N LEU A 65 -8.57 -2.57 -1.58
CA LEU A 65 -7.31 -2.95 -2.20
C LEU A 65 -6.84 -4.31 -1.71
N LEU A 66 -6.52 -5.21 -2.64
CA LEU A 66 -5.85 -6.47 -2.36
C LEU A 66 -4.58 -6.55 -3.22
N MET A 67 -3.44 -6.73 -2.57
CA MET A 67 -2.14 -6.76 -3.23
C MET A 67 -1.39 -8.04 -2.88
N VAL A 68 -0.87 -8.72 -3.89
CA VAL A 68 0.13 -9.77 -3.73
C VAL A 68 1.49 -9.13 -3.99
N SER A 69 2.45 -9.30 -3.07
CA SER A 69 3.76 -8.67 -3.20
C SER A 69 4.85 -9.38 -2.42
N HIS A 70 6.08 -9.33 -2.96
CA HIS A 70 7.30 -9.68 -2.25
C HIS A 70 8.00 -8.46 -1.63
N ASP A 71 7.46 -7.27 -1.80
CA ASP A 71 8.00 -6.04 -1.22
C ASP A 71 7.57 -5.88 0.24
N ILE A 72 8.29 -6.59 1.11
CA ILE A 72 8.04 -6.64 2.56
C ILE A 72 8.07 -5.24 3.18
N GLU A 73 9.01 -4.39 2.77
CA GLU A 73 9.16 -3.03 3.31
C GLU A 73 7.96 -2.15 2.94
N PHE A 74 7.48 -2.26 1.71
CA PHE A 74 6.27 -1.56 1.27
C PHE A 74 5.03 -2.03 2.03
N CYS A 75 4.87 -3.34 2.19
CA CYS A 75 3.76 -3.92 2.94
C CYS A 75 3.78 -3.53 4.42
N ALA A 76 4.96 -3.55 5.06
CA ALA A 76 5.12 -3.16 6.45
C ALA A 76 4.72 -1.69 6.71
N ARG A 77 4.99 -0.82 5.73
CA ARG A 77 4.76 0.62 5.85
C ARG A 77 3.32 1.03 5.52
N TYR A 78 2.70 0.40 4.52
CA TYR A 78 1.47 0.91 3.93
C TYR A 78 0.26 -0.02 4.02
N ALA A 79 0.44 -1.31 4.29
CA ALA A 79 -0.69 -2.23 4.42
C ALA A 79 -1.41 -2.05 5.77
N HIS A 80 -2.72 -2.32 5.79
CA HIS A 80 -3.51 -2.39 7.01
C HIS A 80 -3.49 -3.80 7.62
N ARG A 81 -3.38 -4.81 6.77
CA ARG A 81 -3.32 -6.23 7.12
C ARG A 81 -2.38 -6.94 6.18
N CYS A 82 -1.62 -7.89 6.72
CA CYS A 82 -0.75 -8.77 5.96
C CYS A 82 -1.16 -10.21 6.19
N ALA A 83 -1.11 -11.02 5.15
CA ALA A 83 -1.36 -12.45 5.21
C ALA A 83 -0.23 -13.20 4.50
N LEU A 84 0.22 -14.30 5.08
CA LEU A 84 1.15 -15.22 4.45
C LEU A 84 0.36 -16.31 3.76
N PHE A 85 0.51 -16.39 2.44
CA PHE A 85 -0.07 -17.45 1.64
C PHE A 85 1.01 -18.49 1.31
N PHE A 86 0.75 -19.73 1.70
CA PHE A 86 1.68 -20.84 1.46
C PHE A 86 0.90 -22.14 1.25
N ASP A 87 1.33 -22.93 0.28
CA ASP A 87 0.73 -24.22 -0.07
C ASP A 87 -0.81 -24.19 -0.18
N GLY A 88 -1.32 -23.19 -0.92
CA GLY A 88 -2.74 -23.06 -1.21
C GLY A 88 -3.61 -22.54 -0.06
N SER A 89 -3.01 -22.10 1.05
CA SER A 89 -3.74 -21.61 2.22
C SER A 89 -3.12 -20.36 2.86
N ILE A 90 -3.93 -19.61 3.60
CA ILE A 90 -3.43 -18.52 4.45
C ILE A 90 -2.94 -19.13 5.76
N VAL A 91 -1.62 -19.08 5.96
CA VAL A 91 -0.95 -19.65 7.14
C VAL A 91 -1.08 -18.73 8.36
N THR A 92 -0.96 -17.44 8.15
CA THR A 92 -1.07 -16.43 9.21
C THR A 92 -1.57 -15.12 8.63
N GLU A 93 -2.25 -14.36 9.46
CA GLU A 93 -2.78 -13.04 9.12
C GLU A 93 -2.73 -12.15 10.35
N ALA A 94 -2.21 -10.92 10.20
CA ALA A 94 -2.16 -9.92 11.27
C ALA A 94 -1.98 -8.50 10.71
N PRO A 95 -2.17 -7.45 11.54
CA PRO A 95 -1.68 -6.12 11.24
C PRO A 95 -0.15 -6.14 11.00
N PRO A 96 0.39 -5.23 10.16
CA PRO A 96 1.79 -5.29 9.75
C PRO A 96 2.79 -5.39 10.90
N ARG A 97 2.61 -4.58 11.95
CA ARG A 97 3.53 -4.60 13.10
C ARG A 97 3.58 -5.98 13.75
N ALA A 98 2.44 -6.56 14.08
CA ALA A 98 2.38 -7.89 14.69
C ALA A 98 2.83 -8.99 13.71
N PHE A 99 2.51 -8.84 12.42
CA PHE A 99 2.92 -9.81 11.40
C PHE A 99 4.44 -9.89 11.24
N PHE A 100 5.11 -8.75 11.10
CA PHE A 100 6.55 -8.71 10.82
C PHE A 100 7.42 -8.84 12.07
N SER A 101 6.97 -8.37 13.26
CA SER A 101 7.70 -8.59 14.51
C SER A 101 7.61 -10.02 15.01
N GLY A 102 6.47 -10.67 14.79
CA GLY A 102 6.23 -12.06 15.19
C GLY A 102 6.85 -13.12 14.26
N ASN A 103 7.36 -12.72 13.08
CA ASN A 103 7.85 -13.66 12.09
C ASN A 103 9.40 -13.62 11.99
N SER A 104 10.03 -14.80 11.98
CA SER A 104 11.50 -14.87 11.87
C SER A 104 12.01 -14.85 10.43
N PHE A 105 11.24 -15.38 9.49
CA PHE A 105 11.63 -15.52 8.09
C PHE A 105 11.13 -14.35 7.25
N TYR A 106 9.85 -14.05 7.36
CA TYR A 106 9.18 -12.96 6.62
C TYR A 106 9.13 -11.72 7.50
N THR A 107 10.24 -11.00 7.58
CA THR A 107 10.33 -9.76 8.35
C THR A 107 11.18 -8.74 7.62
N THR A 108 10.96 -7.47 7.95
CA THR A 108 11.68 -6.34 7.37
C THR A 108 13.16 -6.33 7.74
N SER A 109 13.95 -5.62 6.95
CA SER A 109 15.37 -5.39 7.24
C SER A 109 15.56 -4.67 8.57
N ALA A 110 14.73 -3.67 8.84
CA ALA A 110 14.74 -2.92 10.10
C ALA A 110 14.52 -3.83 11.33
N ASN A 111 13.47 -4.68 11.28
CA ASN A 111 13.20 -5.61 12.37
C ASN A 111 14.33 -6.65 12.53
N ARG A 112 14.84 -7.18 11.41
CA ARG A 112 15.95 -8.16 11.46
C ARG A 112 17.20 -7.61 12.14
N MET A 113 17.52 -6.34 11.91
CA MET A 113 18.67 -5.67 12.52
C MET A 113 18.42 -5.26 13.96
N ALA A 114 17.23 -4.78 14.28
CA ALA A 114 16.93 -4.13 15.54
C ALA A 114 16.25 -5.02 16.59
N ARG A 115 15.69 -6.19 16.22
CA ARG A 115 14.85 -7.03 17.09
C ARG A 115 15.44 -7.39 18.45
N GLY A 116 16.78 -7.46 18.54
CA GLY A 116 17.44 -7.76 19.81
C GLY A 116 17.31 -6.65 20.86
N LEU A 117 17.08 -5.40 20.42
CA LEU A 117 16.92 -4.21 21.27
C LEU A 117 15.52 -3.60 21.14
N LEU A 118 14.92 -3.67 19.95
CA LEU A 118 13.64 -3.06 19.58
C LEU A 118 12.78 -4.11 18.87
N PRO A 119 12.20 -5.08 19.57
CA PRO A 119 11.49 -6.20 18.98
C PRO A 119 10.26 -5.76 18.15
N GLU A 120 9.63 -4.65 18.52
CA GLU A 120 8.45 -4.11 17.85
C GLU A 120 8.74 -3.18 16.66
N ALA A 121 10.03 -2.82 16.44
CA ALA A 121 10.39 -1.99 15.31
C ALA A 121 10.32 -2.79 14.01
N VAL A 122 9.48 -2.36 13.07
CA VAL A 122 9.29 -3.02 11.78
C VAL A 122 9.66 -2.15 10.60
N THR A 123 9.75 -0.83 10.78
CA THR A 123 10.16 0.12 9.73
C THR A 123 11.49 0.79 10.08
N ALA A 124 12.16 1.35 9.08
CA ALA A 124 13.37 2.15 9.32
C ALA A 124 13.07 3.36 10.21
N GLU A 125 11.90 3.95 10.05
CA GLU A 125 11.42 5.08 10.86
C GLU A 125 11.29 4.70 12.33
N ASP A 126 10.79 3.51 12.65
CA ASP A 126 10.71 3.02 14.04
C ASP A 126 12.11 3.01 14.69
N VAL A 127 13.11 2.53 13.95
CA VAL A 127 14.49 2.47 14.45
C VAL A 127 15.11 3.87 14.61
N ILE A 128 14.93 4.73 13.60
CA ILE A 128 15.43 6.12 13.64
C ILE A 128 14.83 6.84 14.83
N GLN A 129 13.54 6.75 15.04
CA GLN A 129 12.83 7.40 16.15
C GLN A 129 13.30 6.87 17.51
N ALA A 130 13.46 5.56 17.66
CA ALA A 130 13.93 4.94 18.90
C ALA A 130 15.39 5.34 19.24
N CYS A 131 16.22 5.62 18.23
CA CYS A 131 17.58 6.10 18.39
C CYS A 131 17.66 7.63 18.59
N GLY A 132 16.54 8.34 18.71
CA GLY A 132 16.51 9.78 18.88
C GLY A 132 16.86 10.58 17.62
N GLY A 133 16.79 9.93 16.45
CA GLY A 133 16.99 10.57 15.15
C GLY A 133 15.76 11.36 14.69
N ASN A 134 15.98 12.37 13.87
CA ASN A 134 14.91 13.11 13.24
C ASN A 134 14.41 12.33 12.01
N LEU A 135 13.10 12.09 11.96
CA LEU A 135 12.48 11.56 10.75
C LEU A 135 12.54 12.63 9.65
N PRO A 136 12.81 12.25 8.41
CA PRO A 136 12.59 13.16 7.29
C PRO A 136 11.14 13.65 7.33
N PRO A 137 10.87 14.90 6.96
CA PRO A 137 9.51 15.40 6.88
C PRO A 137 8.69 14.45 6.00
N ALA A 138 7.47 14.16 6.44
CA ALA A 138 6.54 13.41 5.60
C ALA A 138 6.43 14.15 4.26
N PRO A 139 6.44 13.45 3.12
CA PRO A 139 6.28 14.12 1.83
C PRO A 139 4.98 14.91 1.87
N GLU A 140 5.08 16.21 1.58
CA GLU A 140 3.90 17.05 1.42
C GLU A 140 3.10 16.48 0.27
N LEU A 141 1.88 16.03 0.57
CA LEU A 141 0.93 15.67 -0.48
C LEU A 141 0.72 16.93 -1.33
N PRO A 142 0.84 16.84 -2.66
CA PRO A 142 0.43 17.96 -3.49
C PRO A 142 -1.02 18.27 -3.11
N ASP A 143 -1.23 19.50 -2.68
CA ASP A 143 -2.55 20.02 -2.31
C ASP A 143 -3.47 19.78 -3.52
N SER A 144 -4.31 18.79 -3.45
CA SER A 144 -5.36 18.58 -4.43
C SER A 144 -6.40 19.64 -4.13
N GLY A 145 -6.18 20.83 -4.70
CA GLY A 145 -6.91 22.05 -4.42
C GLY A 145 -8.40 22.07 -4.80
N GLU A 146 -9.05 20.92 -4.80
CA GLU A 146 -10.51 20.83 -4.82
C GLU A 146 -10.93 19.91 -3.66
N PRO A 147 -11.74 20.40 -2.72
CA PRO A 147 -12.40 19.51 -1.77
C PRO A 147 -13.24 18.53 -2.58
N LEU A 148 -13.00 17.22 -2.32
CA LEU A 148 -13.87 16.18 -2.85
C LEU A 148 -15.32 16.56 -2.53
N PRO A 149 -16.28 16.42 -3.47
CA PRO A 149 -17.68 16.63 -3.18
C PRO A 149 -18.04 15.80 -1.96
N GLU A 150 -18.64 16.45 -0.97
CA GLU A 150 -19.16 15.74 0.21
C GLU A 150 -20.08 14.64 -0.30
N PRO A 151 -19.98 13.41 0.23
CA PRO A 151 -20.89 12.35 -0.15
C PRO A 151 -22.31 12.87 0.12
N GLU A 152 -23.16 12.86 -0.91
CA GLU A 152 -24.57 13.18 -0.77
C GLU A 152 -25.09 12.47 0.48
N GLU A 153 -25.71 13.24 1.38
CA GLU A 153 -26.24 12.70 2.65
C GLU A 153 -27.04 11.43 2.35
N ALA A 154 -26.46 10.30 2.70
CA ALA A 154 -27.16 9.04 2.60
C ALA A 154 -28.44 9.17 3.40
N SER A 155 -29.57 8.89 2.76
CA SER A 155 -30.90 8.97 3.37
C SER A 155 -30.87 8.38 4.80
N ALA A 156 -31.54 9.04 5.73
CA ALA A 156 -31.52 8.77 7.18
C ALA A 156 -31.80 7.31 7.58
N ASP A 157 -32.19 6.44 6.66
CA ASP A 157 -32.46 5.01 6.86
C ASP A 157 -31.31 4.06 6.47
N TYR A 158 -30.17 4.57 5.98
CA TYR A 158 -29.03 3.73 5.67
C TYR A 158 -28.24 3.37 6.92
N LYS A 159 -28.55 2.25 7.55
CA LYS A 159 -27.66 1.59 8.52
C LYS A 159 -26.55 0.89 7.73
N PRO A 160 -25.30 1.37 7.81
CA PRO A 160 -24.19 0.68 7.13
C PRO A 160 -24.13 -0.75 7.69
N LYS A 161 -24.31 -1.74 6.81
CA LYS A 161 -24.02 -3.12 7.18
C LYS A 161 -22.57 -3.19 7.62
N PRO A 162 -22.24 -3.86 8.74
CA PRO A 162 -20.84 -4.00 9.14
C PRO A 162 -20.06 -4.55 7.95
N LEU A 163 -19.02 -3.82 7.57
CA LEU A 163 -18.18 -4.20 6.42
C LEU A 163 -17.73 -5.64 6.61
N PRO A 164 -17.99 -6.54 5.65
CA PRO A 164 -17.53 -7.92 5.73
C PRO A 164 -16.04 -7.93 6.00
N TRP A 165 -15.57 -8.88 6.80
CA TRP A 165 -14.17 -9.01 7.21
C TRP A 165 -13.16 -8.93 6.05
N TRP A 166 -13.56 -9.38 4.86
CA TRP A 166 -12.74 -9.35 3.64
C TRP A 166 -12.53 -7.95 3.05
N ARG A 167 -13.35 -6.93 3.39
CA ARG A 167 -13.12 -5.52 2.98
C ARG A 167 -11.95 -4.85 3.71
N LYS A 168 -11.30 -5.54 4.65
CA LYS A 168 -10.14 -5.05 5.40
C LYS A 168 -8.83 -5.73 4.99
N LEU A 169 -8.84 -6.54 3.91
CA LEU A 169 -7.63 -7.20 3.44
C LEU A 169 -6.69 -6.18 2.79
N GLY A 170 -5.45 -6.13 3.28
CA GLY A 170 -4.44 -5.19 2.78
C GLY A 170 -3.47 -5.83 1.81
N ALA A 171 -2.60 -6.71 2.26
CA ALA A 171 -1.56 -7.33 1.45
C ALA A 171 -1.46 -8.83 1.74
N VAL A 172 -1.28 -9.60 0.68
CA VAL A 172 -0.96 -11.03 0.76
C VAL A 172 0.49 -11.19 0.35
N LEU A 173 1.28 -11.82 1.19
CA LEU A 173 2.68 -12.15 0.93
C LEU A 173 2.77 -13.62 0.50
N THR A 174 3.43 -13.88 -0.61
CA THR A 174 3.65 -15.23 -1.14
C THR A 174 5.10 -15.66 -0.99
#